data_ea0af256732ea27ca9f9356250220a00
#
_entry.id   ea0af256732ea27ca9f9356250220a00
#
_cell.length_a   1.000
_cell.length_b   1.000
_cell.length_c   1.000
_cell.angle_alpha   90.00
_cell.angle_beta   90.00
_cell.angle_gamma   90.00
#
_symmetry.space_group_name_H-M   'P 1'
#
loop_
_entity.id
_entity.type
_entity.pdbx_description
1 polymer ?
#
loop_
_entity_poly.entity_id
_entity_poly.type
_entity_poly.pdbx_seq_one_letter_code
_entity_poly.pdbx_strand_id
1 'polypeptide(L)'
;MSCLGTPWQNPLTEDSILFIEDVDERMYNLDRMLLTLQQGGTFDLAKAVIIGQFTDTSGEDEWQRKALDLVNEYMAPLDKPVLFGFDCGHEHPNYSLYLGRAVSLDITPDGGYLKFL
;
A
#
# COMPACT_ATOMS: atom_id res chain seq x y z
N MET A 1 2.11 8.90 6.20
CA MET A 1 1.13 8.97 7.31
C MET A 1 1.25 10.25 8.15
N SER A 2 2.44 10.66 8.56
CA SER A 2 2.67 11.80 9.50
C SER A 2 2.06 13.14 9.06
N CYS A 3 1.76 13.31 7.77
CA CYS A 3 1.19 14.53 7.21
C CYS A 3 -0.34 14.54 7.08
N LEU A 4 -1.03 13.46 7.47
CA LEU A 4 -2.49 13.40 7.40
C LEU A 4 -3.13 14.53 8.21
N GLY A 5 -4.11 15.21 7.63
CA GLY A 5 -4.79 16.35 8.27
C GLY A 5 -3.98 17.65 8.30
N THR A 6 -2.83 17.71 7.63
CA THR A 6 -1.99 18.91 7.50
C THR A 6 -2.01 19.47 6.09
N PRO A 7 -1.57 20.72 5.87
CA PRO A 7 -1.41 21.27 4.50
C PRO A 7 -0.43 20.49 3.62
N TRP A 8 0.37 19.62 4.20
CA TRP A 8 1.38 18.79 3.52
C TRP A 8 0.89 17.36 3.24
N GLN A 9 -0.38 17.09 3.49
CA GLN A 9 -0.99 15.82 3.16
C GLN A 9 -0.90 15.58 1.65
N ASN A 10 -0.56 14.35 1.26
CA ASN A 10 -0.56 13.97 -0.13
C ASN A 10 -1.96 14.20 -0.76
N PRO A 11 -2.07 14.93 -1.85
CA PRO A 11 -3.35 15.23 -2.50
C PRO A 11 -3.88 13.99 -3.25
N LEU A 12 -4.47 13.05 -2.52
CA LEU A 12 -5.16 11.91 -3.09
C LEU A 12 -6.48 12.37 -3.72
N THR A 13 -6.80 11.83 -4.89
CA THR A 13 -8.06 12.06 -5.63
C THR A 13 -8.71 10.73 -5.98
N GLU A 14 -9.97 10.78 -6.45
CA GLU A 14 -10.71 9.60 -6.92
C GLU A 14 -10.03 8.86 -8.09
N ASP A 15 -9.13 9.52 -8.80
CA ASP A 15 -8.33 8.92 -9.87
C ASP A 15 -6.97 8.39 -9.40
N SER A 16 -6.63 8.59 -8.14
CA SER A 16 -5.33 8.18 -7.61
C SER A 16 -5.26 6.68 -7.34
N ILE A 17 -4.11 6.09 -7.64
CA ILE A 17 -3.73 4.77 -7.15
C ILE A 17 -2.89 4.98 -5.90
N LEU A 18 -3.33 4.41 -4.78
CA LEU A 18 -2.62 4.47 -3.52
C LEU A 18 -1.55 3.38 -3.48
N PHE A 19 -0.31 3.74 -3.19
CA PHE A 19 0.77 2.81 -2.92
C PHE A 19 1.14 2.85 -1.44
N ILE A 20 1.22 1.68 -0.80
CA ILE A 20 1.63 1.55 0.61
C ILE A 20 2.67 0.45 0.76
N GLU A 21 3.69 0.71 1.58
CA GLU A 21 4.72 -0.22 2.02
C GLU A 21 5.21 0.21 3.41
N ASP A 22 5.86 -0.68 4.13
CA ASP A 22 6.40 -0.35 5.44
C ASP A 22 7.53 -1.32 5.84
N VAL A 23 8.37 -0.88 6.78
CA VAL A 23 9.50 -1.65 7.29
C VAL A 23 9.64 -1.48 8.79
N ASP A 24 9.97 -2.59 9.49
CA ASP A 24 10.32 -2.61 10.92
C ASP A 24 9.26 -2.05 11.88
N GLU A 25 8.00 -2.02 11.48
CA GLU A 25 6.94 -1.54 12.36
C GLU A 25 6.41 -2.64 13.30
N ARG A 26 5.99 -2.24 14.48
CA ARG A 26 5.27 -3.14 15.38
C ARG A 26 3.85 -3.35 14.87
N MET A 27 3.30 -4.57 14.99
CA MET A 27 1.95 -4.90 14.50
C MET A 27 0.89 -3.90 14.95
N TYR A 28 0.91 -3.47 16.23
CA TYR A 28 -0.08 -2.51 16.72
C TYR A 28 0.08 -1.11 16.12
N ASN A 29 1.29 -0.72 15.68
CA ASN A 29 1.51 0.54 14.97
C ASN A 29 0.97 0.42 13.55
N LEU A 30 1.28 -0.68 12.86
CA LEU A 30 0.76 -0.95 11.52
C LEU A 30 -0.78 -0.95 11.53
N ASP A 31 -1.41 -1.66 12.46
CA ASP A 31 -2.87 -1.68 12.62
C ASP A 31 -3.43 -0.26 12.82
N ARG A 32 -2.86 0.51 13.72
CA ARG A 32 -3.28 1.90 13.96
C ARG A 32 -3.10 2.79 12.73
N MET A 33 -2.04 2.61 11.95
CA MET A 33 -1.81 3.36 10.71
C MET A 33 -2.86 3.02 9.65
N LEU A 34 -3.14 1.73 9.45
CA LEU A 34 -4.17 1.26 8.53
C LEU A 34 -5.56 1.75 8.94
N LEU A 35 -5.89 1.65 10.23
CA LEU A 35 -7.14 2.17 10.78
C LEU A 35 -7.28 3.69 10.55
N THR A 36 -6.20 4.45 10.72
CA THR A 36 -6.21 5.90 10.48
C THR A 36 -6.47 6.22 9.00
N LEU A 37 -5.87 5.47 8.08
CA LEU A 37 -6.13 5.62 6.65
C LEU A 37 -7.58 5.26 6.30
N GLN A 38 -8.10 4.19 6.88
CA GLN A 38 -9.49 3.77 6.69
C GLN A 38 -10.48 4.83 7.20
N GLN A 39 -10.34 5.25 8.47
CA GLN A 39 -11.22 6.25 9.08
C GLN A 39 -11.12 7.63 8.42
N GLY A 40 -9.95 7.96 7.87
CA GLY A 40 -9.73 9.16 7.06
C GLY A 40 -10.29 9.09 5.64
N GLY A 41 -10.94 7.99 5.25
CA GLY A 41 -11.51 7.79 3.91
C GLY A 41 -10.46 7.61 2.81
N THR A 42 -9.20 7.39 3.17
CA THR A 42 -8.11 7.28 2.19
C THR A 42 -8.31 6.08 1.26
N PHE A 43 -8.71 4.94 1.81
CA PHE A 43 -8.98 3.74 1.01
C PHE A 43 -10.23 3.90 0.14
N ASP A 44 -11.26 4.59 0.63
CA ASP A 44 -12.49 4.82 -0.14
C ASP A 44 -12.26 5.76 -1.31
N LEU A 45 -11.41 6.77 -1.11
CA LEU A 45 -11.10 7.78 -2.13
C LEU A 45 -10.23 7.20 -3.26
N ALA A 46 -9.27 6.33 -2.96
CA ALA A 46 -8.37 5.78 -3.97
C ALA A 46 -9.12 4.88 -4.98
N LYS A 47 -8.76 4.99 -6.26
CA LYS A 47 -9.31 4.17 -7.35
C LYS A 47 -8.85 2.71 -7.29
N ALA A 48 -7.61 2.51 -6.84
CA ALA A 48 -6.99 1.20 -6.62
C ALA A 48 -5.91 1.31 -5.54
N VAL A 49 -5.49 0.17 -5.00
CA VAL A 49 -4.41 0.12 -4.00
C VAL A 49 -3.33 -0.84 -4.49
N ILE A 50 -2.07 -0.43 -4.34
CA ILE A 50 -0.91 -1.28 -4.56
C ILE A 50 -0.22 -1.49 -3.20
N ILE A 51 -0.06 -2.75 -2.84
CA ILE A 51 0.65 -3.18 -1.64
C ILE A 51 2.06 -3.59 -2.06
N GLY A 52 3.03 -2.79 -1.65
CA GLY A 52 4.44 -3.07 -1.82
C GLY A 52 4.96 -4.09 -0.81
N GLN A 53 6.24 -4.01 -0.52
CA GLN A 53 6.88 -4.89 0.45
C GLN A 53 6.56 -4.43 1.88
N PHE A 54 6.19 -5.38 2.72
CA PHE A 54 6.11 -5.21 4.18
C PHE A 54 7.16 -6.12 4.79
N THR A 55 8.20 -5.54 5.38
CA THR A 55 9.41 -6.27 5.75
C THR A 55 9.86 -5.95 7.16
N ASP A 56 10.60 -6.87 7.72
CA ASP A 56 11.25 -6.72 9.03
C ASP A 56 12.73 -7.06 8.88
N THR A 57 13.60 -6.18 9.34
CA THR A 57 15.07 -6.37 9.30
C THR A 57 15.55 -7.53 10.17
N SER A 58 14.73 -8.07 11.06
CA SER A 58 15.04 -9.32 11.77
C SER A 58 15.09 -10.54 10.85
N GLY A 59 14.48 -10.45 9.65
CA GLY A 59 14.37 -11.55 8.69
C GLY A 59 13.40 -12.65 9.12
N GLU A 60 12.46 -12.32 9.99
CA GLU A 60 11.43 -13.27 10.43
C GLU A 60 10.25 -13.31 9.46
N ASP A 61 10.14 -14.38 8.68
CA ASP A 61 9.02 -14.64 7.76
C ASP A 61 7.65 -14.56 8.48
N GLU A 62 7.61 -14.84 9.78
CA GLU A 62 6.40 -14.78 10.58
C GLU A 62 5.86 -13.36 10.72
N TRP A 63 6.74 -12.36 10.89
CA TRP A 63 6.32 -10.96 10.96
C TRP A 63 5.71 -10.52 9.63
N GLN A 64 6.41 -10.80 8.53
CA GLN A 64 5.94 -10.43 7.19
C GLN A 64 4.57 -11.02 6.87
N ARG A 65 4.39 -12.31 7.18
CA ARG A 65 3.10 -12.99 7.00
C ARG A 65 1.99 -12.33 7.81
N LYS A 66 2.24 -12.03 9.09
CA LYS A 66 1.26 -11.36 9.97
C LYS A 66 0.94 -9.93 9.48
N ALA A 67 1.94 -9.20 8.98
CA ALA A 67 1.73 -7.87 8.42
C ALA A 67 0.85 -7.92 7.17
N LEU A 68 1.09 -8.85 6.26
CA LEU A 68 0.28 -9.03 5.06
C LEU A 68 -1.13 -9.53 5.39
N ASP A 69 -1.30 -10.42 6.37
CA ASP A 69 -2.61 -10.85 6.85
C ASP A 69 -3.41 -9.65 7.39
N LEU A 70 -2.78 -8.82 8.23
CA LEU A 70 -3.40 -7.59 8.76
C LEU A 70 -3.75 -6.61 7.64
N VAL A 71 -2.84 -6.34 6.70
CA VAL A 71 -3.12 -5.48 5.54
C VAL A 71 -4.32 -6.02 4.76
N ASN A 72 -4.38 -7.34 4.55
CA ASN A 72 -5.49 -7.97 3.82
C ASN A 72 -6.84 -7.81 4.55
N GLU A 73 -6.88 -7.79 5.88
CA GLU A 73 -8.13 -7.51 6.63
C GLU A 73 -8.72 -6.13 6.28
N TYR A 74 -7.88 -5.13 6.03
CA TYR A 74 -8.31 -3.80 5.60
C TYR A 74 -8.63 -3.72 4.11
N MET A 75 -7.97 -4.53 3.27
CA MET A 75 -8.14 -4.49 1.82
C MET A 75 -9.30 -5.35 1.32
N ALA A 76 -9.56 -6.49 1.95
CA ALA A 76 -10.59 -7.44 1.51
C ALA A 76 -12.02 -6.86 1.42
N PRO A 77 -12.44 -5.93 2.30
CA PRO A 77 -13.75 -5.30 2.19
C PRO A 77 -13.87 -4.27 1.07
N LEU A 78 -12.78 -3.85 0.44
CA LEU A 78 -12.79 -2.81 -0.58
C LEU A 78 -13.32 -3.35 -1.90
N ASP A 79 -14.34 -2.67 -2.46
CA ASP A 79 -14.87 -2.98 -3.80
C ASP A 79 -14.06 -2.26 -4.89
N LYS A 80 -12.78 -2.57 -4.96
CA LYS A 80 -11.83 -1.99 -5.92
C LYS A 80 -10.61 -2.88 -6.14
N PRO A 81 -9.86 -2.67 -7.23
CA PRO A 81 -8.63 -3.43 -7.48
C PRO A 81 -7.58 -3.22 -6.38
N VAL A 82 -7.04 -4.32 -5.87
CA VAL A 82 -5.89 -4.32 -4.95
C VAL A 82 -4.82 -5.27 -5.49
N LEU A 83 -3.63 -4.75 -5.71
CA LEU A 83 -2.47 -5.52 -6.13
C LEU A 83 -1.54 -5.75 -4.94
N PHE A 84 -1.27 -7.01 -4.60
CA PHE A 84 -0.30 -7.40 -3.57
C PHE A 84 1.04 -7.82 -4.19
N GLY A 85 2.10 -7.67 -3.40
CA GLY A 85 3.42 -8.19 -3.76
C GLY A 85 4.12 -7.38 -4.84
N PHE A 86 3.89 -6.08 -4.89
CA PHE A 86 4.63 -5.21 -5.81
C PHE A 86 6.08 -5.03 -5.30
N ASP A 87 7.05 -5.31 -6.16
CA ASP A 87 8.48 -5.30 -5.84
C ASP A 87 9.03 -3.87 -5.64
N CYS A 88 8.52 -3.18 -4.65
CA CYS A 88 8.95 -1.86 -4.22
C CYS A 88 8.76 -1.71 -2.71
N GLY A 89 9.80 -1.28 -2.03
CA GLY A 89 9.84 -1.16 -0.56
C GLY A 89 11.27 -1.19 -0.05
N HIS A 90 11.60 -2.09 0.87
CA HIS A 90 12.90 -2.15 1.54
C HIS A 90 13.68 -3.46 1.30
N GLU A 91 13.18 -4.36 0.46
CA GLU A 91 13.86 -5.60 0.08
C GLU A 91 14.17 -5.66 -1.43
N HIS A 92 15.00 -6.61 -1.81
CA HIS A 92 15.27 -6.89 -3.22
C HIS A 92 14.31 -7.96 -3.79
N PRO A 93 13.81 -7.76 -5.03
CA PRO A 93 14.02 -6.60 -5.88
C PRO A 93 13.29 -5.36 -5.37
N ASN A 94 13.84 -4.17 -5.60
CA ASN A 94 13.24 -2.90 -5.24
C ASN A 94 13.24 -1.97 -6.47
N TYR A 95 12.12 -1.90 -7.16
CA TYR A 95 11.97 -1.09 -8.37
C TYR A 95 11.58 0.34 -8.03
N SER A 96 12.14 1.29 -8.78
CA SER A 96 11.80 2.70 -8.62
C SER A 96 10.39 2.99 -9.10
N LEU A 97 9.63 3.77 -8.32
CA LEU A 97 8.32 4.31 -8.68
C LEU A 97 8.38 5.81 -8.92
N TYR A 98 7.70 6.27 -9.97
CA TYR A 98 7.44 7.70 -10.17
C TYR A 98 6.12 8.06 -9.51
N LEU A 99 6.16 8.68 -8.32
CA LEU A 99 4.97 9.18 -7.65
C LEU A 99 4.43 10.44 -8.33
N GLY A 100 3.10 10.60 -8.32
CA GLY A 100 2.42 11.76 -8.94
C GLY A 100 2.41 11.73 -10.47
N ARG A 101 2.65 10.58 -11.10
CA ARG A 101 2.57 10.40 -12.56
C ARG A 101 1.31 9.65 -12.95
N ALA A 102 0.86 9.93 -14.17
CA ALA A 102 -0.21 9.15 -14.78
C ALA A 102 0.27 7.72 -15.07
N VAL A 103 -0.53 6.74 -14.66
CA VAL A 103 -0.23 5.33 -14.82
C VAL A 103 -1.48 4.56 -15.23
N SER A 104 -1.30 3.40 -15.87
CA SER A 104 -2.32 2.35 -15.94
C SER A 104 -1.91 1.17 -15.06
N LEU A 105 -2.88 0.60 -14.35
CA LEU A 105 -2.74 -0.61 -13.55
C LEU A 105 -3.65 -1.68 -14.15
N ASP A 106 -3.05 -2.75 -14.65
CA ASP A 106 -3.75 -3.92 -15.15
C ASP A 106 -3.55 -5.08 -14.17
N ILE A 107 -4.64 -5.62 -13.61
CA ILE A 107 -4.61 -6.76 -12.69
C ILE A 107 -5.29 -7.95 -13.36
N THR A 108 -4.57 -9.06 -13.44
CA THR A 108 -5.04 -10.34 -13.99
C THR A 108 -4.88 -11.44 -12.93
N PRO A 109 -5.49 -12.62 -13.11
CA PRO A 109 -5.27 -13.75 -12.21
C PRO A 109 -3.79 -14.17 -12.08
N ASP A 110 -2.98 -13.88 -13.09
CA ASP A 110 -1.56 -14.27 -13.14
C ASP A 110 -0.62 -13.18 -12.60
N GLY A 111 -1.13 -12.00 -12.25
CA GLY A 111 -0.34 -10.90 -11.70
C GLY A 111 -0.85 -9.51 -12.09
N GLY A 112 -0.07 -8.49 -11.75
CA GLY A 112 -0.38 -7.10 -12.04
C GLY A 112 0.75 -6.39 -12.77
N TYR A 113 0.38 -5.45 -13.64
CA TYR A 113 1.32 -4.64 -14.43
C TYR A 113 1.01 -3.16 -14.23
N LEU A 114 2.03 -2.41 -13.81
CA LEU A 114 1.99 -0.95 -13.71
C LEU A 114 2.76 -0.34 -14.89
N LYS A 115 2.09 0.48 -15.69
CA LYS A 115 2.68 1.17 -16.83
C LYS A 115 2.57 2.68 -16.64
N PHE A 116 3.70 3.39 -16.70
CA PHE A 116 3.73 4.84 -16.75
C PHE A 116 3.34 5.35 -18.14
N LEU A 117 2.48 6.37 -18.17
CA LEU A 117 1.92 6.96 -19.40
C LEU A 117 2.68 8.22 -19.81
#